data_fd7f6969b155e4003254e0c73fd5c89d
#
_entry.id   fd7f6969b155e4003254e0c73fd5c89d
#
_cell.length_a   1.000
_cell.length_b   1.000
_cell.length_c   1.000
_cell.angle_alpha   90.00
_cell.angle_beta   90.00
_cell.angle_gamma   90.00
#
_symmetry.space_group_name_H-M   'P 1'
#
loop_
_entity.id
_entity.type
_entity.pdbx_description
1 polymer ?
#
loop_
_entity_poly.entity_id
_entity_poly.type
_entity_poly.pdbx_seq_one_letter_code
_entity_poly.pdbx_strand_id
1 'polypeptide(L)'
;MKLRVFFDNNTSPVLAETVGGYLKHLGHRADHIRDLPCGRHASDIEWMEFLASTSDEWLTVTGDARIQKNKAERAAFRKAGLKGIVLANAYQKTPINRQASFLIWRWPEIQALTKLAPPFLFEVPMRNSSGIRQLPI
;
A
#
# COMPACT_ATOMS: atom_id res chain seq x y z
N MET A 1 -7.17 -15.45 7.00
CA MET A 1 -7.00 -14.55 5.84
C MET A 1 -5.53 -14.23 5.66
N LYS A 2 -5.00 -14.40 4.46
CA LYS A 2 -3.61 -14.12 4.14
C LYS A 2 -3.54 -13.00 3.11
N LEU A 3 -2.92 -11.89 3.50
CA LEU A 3 -2.72 -10.75 2.60
C LEU A 3 -1.32 -10.79 2.00
N ARG A 4 -1.22 -10.32 0.76
CA ARG A 4 0.05 -9.88 0.19
C ARG A 4 0.04 -8.37 0.15
N VAL A 5 1.02 -7.76 0.77
CA VAL A 5 1.13 -6.30 0.85
C VAL A 5 2.17 -5.84 -0.14
N PHE A 6 1.74 -5.00 -1.08
CA PHE A 6 2.57 -4.46 -2.14
C PHE A 6 3.07 -3.08 -1.77
N PHE A 7 4.39 -2.87 -1.89
CA PHE A 7 5.02 -1.56 -1.67
C PHE A 7 5.57 -1.06 -3.00
N ASP A 8 5.16 0.14 -3.42
CA ASP A 8 5.59 0.70 -4.69
C ASP A 8 6.94 1.43 -4.61
N ASN A 9 7.38 2.02 -5.73
CA ASN A 9 8.67 2.72 -5.81
C ASN A 9 8.73 3.99 -4.96
N ASN A 10 7.59 4.52 -4.51
CA ASN A 10 7.57 5.68 -3.63
C ASN A 10 7.83 5.31 -2.18
N THR A 11 7.95 4.02 -1.89
CA THR A 11 8.31 3.51 -0.57
C THR A 11 9.68 2.86 -0.63
N SER A 12 10.42 2.94 0.48
CA SER A 12 11.73 2.31 0.56
C SER A 12 11.61 0.79 0.63
N PRO A 13 12.49 0.05 -0.07
CA PRO A 13 12.58 -1.39 0.13
C PRO A 13 12.87 -1.78 1.57
N VAL A 14 13.62 -0.95 2.31
CA VAL A 14 13.90 -1.19 3.72
C VAL A 14 12.62 -1.11 4.55
N LEU A 15 11.73 -0.18 4.22
CA LEU A 15 10.43 -0.08 4.87
C LEU A 15 9.64 -1.37 4.65
N ALA A 16 9.59 -1.85 3.41
CA ALA A 16 8.88 -3.08 3.07
C ALA A 16 9.43 -4.28 3.84
N GLU A 17 10.75 -4.39 3.96
CA GLU A 17 11.39 -5.47 4.71
C GLU A 17 11.10 -5.39 6.20
N THR A 18 11.17 -4.20 6.78
CA THR A 18 10.97 -3.99 8.21
C THR A 18 9.53 -4.29 8.61
N VAL A 19 8.58 -3.70 7.90
CA VAL A 19 7.16 -3.96 8.13
C VAL A 19 6.83 -5.42 7.77
N GLY A 20 7.48 -5.94 6.73
CA GLY A 20 7.30 -7.32 6.27
C GLY A 20 7.63 -8.36 7.34
N GLY A 21 8.64 -8.11 8.18
CA GLY A 21 8.94 -9.00 9.29
C GLY A 21 7.77 -9.11 10.27
N TYR A 22 7.16 -7.98 10.61
CA TYR A 22 5.98 -7.96 11.47
C TYR A 22 4.77 -8.63 10.77
N LEU A 23 4.57 -8.33 9.49
CA LEU A 23 3.47 -8.93 8.73
C LEU A 23 3.60 -10.45 8.64
N LYS A 24 4.82 -10.95 8.47
CA LYS A 24 5.09 -12.39 8.46
C LYS A 24 4.66 -13.04 9.78
N HIS A 25 4.91 -12.37 10.90
CA HIS A 25 4.47 -12.83 12.22
C HIS A 25 2.93 -12.99 12.26
N LEU A 26 2.21 -12.14 11.54
CA LEU A 26 0.75 -12.19 11.47
C LEU A 26 0.23 -13.16 10.38
N GLY A 27 1.12 -13.84 9.68
CA GLY A 27 0.74 -14.75 8.60
C GLY A 27 0.54 -14.09 7.24
N HIS A 28 0.98 -12.85 7.08
CA HIS A 28 0.92 -12.13 5.81
C HIS A 28 2.28 -12.10 5.12
N ARG A 29 2.32 -11.56 3.91
CA ARG A 29 3.55 -11.42 3.13
C ARG A 29 3.65 -10.00 2.58
N ALA A 30 4.86 -9.43 2.60
CA ALA A 30 5.14 -8.13 2.00
C ALA A 30 6.11 -8.30 0.83
N ASP A 31 5.85 -7.56 -0.25
CA ASP A 31 6.71 -7.54 -1.42
C ASP A 31 6.92 -6.08 -1.85
N HIS A 32 8.17 -5.70 -2.11
CA HIS A 32 8.46 -4.43 -2.77
C HIS A 32 8.44 -4.66 -4.28
N ILE A 33 7.98 -3.67 -5.04
CA ILE A 33 7.86 -3.77 -6.50
C ILE A 33 9.14 -4.25 -7.18
N ARG A 34 10.32 -3.88 -6.65
CA ARG A 34 11.61 -4.28 -7.22
C ARG A 34 11.80 -5.80 -7.25
N ASP A 35 11.12 -6.53 -6.36
CA ASP A 35 11.26 -7.98 -6.21
C ASP A 35 10.16 -8.75 -6.93
N LEU A 36 9.27 -8.05 -7.62
CA LEU A 36 8.17 -8.67 -8.35
C LEU A 36 8.47 -8.74 -9.85
N PRO A 37 7.84 -9.68 -10.58
CA PRO A 37 8.06 -9.84 -12.02
C PRO A 37 7.84 -8.59 -12.87
N CYS A 38 6.90 -7.71 -12.48
CA CYS A 38 6.68 -6.45 -13.20
C CYS A 38 7.87 -5.50 -13.09
N GLY A 39 8.63 -5.59 -11.99
CA GLY A 39 9.88 -4.85 -11.82
C GLY A 39 9.69 -3.39 -11.43
N ARG A 40 10.77 -2.81 -10.91
CA ARG A 40 10.78 -1.44 -10.37
C ARG A 40 10.54 -0.36 -11.44
N HIS A 41 10.67 -0.69 -12.70
CA HIS A 41 10.46 0.26 -13.80
C HIS A 41 9.03 0.23 -14.35
N ALA A 42 8.18 -0.61 -13.81
CA ALA A 42 6.78 -0.65 -14.20
C ALA A 42 6.10 0.68 -13.87
N SER A 43 5.26 1.17 -14.78
CA SER A 43 4.41 2.31 -14.50
C SER A 43 3.34 1.93 -13.48
N ASP A 44 2.65 2.93 -12.92
CA ASP A 44 1.58 2.64 -11.96
C ASP A 44 0.49 1.77 -12.58
N ILE A 45 0.12 2.05 -13.82
CA ILE A 45 -0.89 1.24 -14.52
C ILE A 45 -0.38 -0.19 -14.76
N GLU A 46 0.89 -0.33 -15.12
CA GLU A 46 1.49 -1.66 -15.35
C GLU A 46 1.50 -2.52 -14.09
N TRP A 47 1.90 -1.96 -12.93
CA TRP A 47 1.90 -2.78 -11.72
C TRP A 47 0.48 -3.08 -11.25
N MET A 48 -0.48 -2.16 -11.46
CA MET A 48 -1.89 -2.43 -11.14
C MET A 48 -2.42 -3.62 -11.95
N GLU A 49 -2.13 -3.63 -13.25
CA GLU A 49 -2.52 -4.74 -14.12
C GLU A 49 -1.84 -6.05 -13.74
N PHE A 50 -0.56 -5.98 -13.36
CA PHE A 50 0.16 -7.16 -12.90
C PHE A 50 -0.51 -7.75 -11.66
N LEU A 51 -0.78 -6.94 -10.63
CA LEU A 51 -1.41 -7.42 -9.41
C LEU A 51 -2.79 -8.03 -9.69
N ALA A 52 -3.57 -7.38 -10.58
CA ALA A 52 -4.89 -7.88 -10.95
C ALA A 52 -4.83 -9.23 -11.68
N SER A 53 -3.70 -9.55 -12.32
CA SER A 53 -3.52 -10.82 -13.03
C SER A 53 -3.20 -11.99 -12.10
N THR A 54 -2.85 -11.72 -10.86
CA THR A 54 -2.55 -12.77 -9.87
C THR A 54 -3.81 -13.19 -9.14
N SER A 55 -3.73 -14.34 -8.45
CA SER A 55 -4.85 -14.84 -7.64
C SER A 55 -4.78 -14.39 -6.18
N ASP A 56 -3.77 -13.60 -5.81
CA ASP A 56 -3.57 -13.18 -4.44
C ASP A 56 -4.48 -12.02 -4.05
N GLU A 57 -4.75 -11.90 -2.76
CA GLU A 57 -5.45 -10.74 -2.20
C GLU A 57 -4.41 -9.69 -1.80
N TRP A 58 -4.39 -8.60 -2.55
CA TRP A 58 -3.39 -7.55 -2.37
C TRP A 58 -3.92 -6.36 -1.58
N LEU A 59 -3.05 -5.82 -0.72
CA LEU A 59 -3.18 -4.47 -0.19
C LEU A 59 -2.00 -3.69 -0.72
N THR A 60 -2.24 -2.60 -1.44
CA THR A 60 -1.17 -1.76 -1.97
C THR A 60 -0.82 -0.64 -1.01
N VAL A 61 0.48 -0.37 -0.86
CA VAL A 61 0.99 0.74 -0.05
C VAL A 61 1.79 1.64 -0.96
N THR A 62 1.35 2.88 -1.10
CA THR A 62 2.04 3.89 -1.92
C THR A 62 2.31 5.15 -1.11
N GLY A 63 3.43 5.80 -1.41
CA GLY A 63 3.75 7.10 -0.84
C GLY A 63 3.28 8.27 -1.70
N ASP A 64 2.50 8.01 -2.74
CA ASP A 64 2.11 9.01 -3.72
C ASP A 64 0.59 8.98 -3.96
N ALA A 65 -0.04 10.12 -3.73
CA ALA A 65 -1.48 10.28 -3.92
C ALA A 65 -1.90 10.46 -5.39
N ARG A 66 -0.97 10.36 -6.35
CA ARG A 66 -1.30 10.50 -7.78
C ARG A 66 -2.36 9.52 -8.25
N ILE A 67 -2.40 8.33 -7.68
CA ILE A 67 -3.42 7.33 -8.01
C ILE A 67 -4.82 7.93 -7.87
N GLN A 68 -5.04 8.72 -6.84
CA GLN A 68 -6.33 9.34 -6.60
C GLN A 68 -6.58 10.55 -7.52
N LYS A 69 -5.50 11.29 -7.87
CA LYS A 69 -5.60 12.53 -8.65
C LYS A 69 -5.52 12.31 -10.16
N ASN A 70 -4.72 11.35 -10.60
CA ASN A 70 -4.57 11.05 -12.03
C ASN A 70 -5.74 10.22 -12.52
N LYS A 71 -6.47 10.75 -13.50
CA LYS A 71 -7.70 10.13 -13.98
C LYS A 71 -7.49 8.72 -14.54
N ALA A 72 -6.41 8.52 -15.31
CA ALA A 72 -6.11 7.21 -15.92
C ALA A 72 -5.68 6.19 -14.86
N GLU A 73 -4.84 6.60 -13.92
CA GLU A 73 -4.40 5.73 -12.84
C GLU A 73 -5.57 5.35 -11.92
N ARG A 74 -6.44 6.31 -11.61
CA ARG A 74 -7.62 6.06 -10.80
C ARG A 74 -8.54 5.05 -11.48
N ALA A 75 -8.77 5.19 -12.78
CA ALA A 75 -9.59 4.26 -13.54
C ALA A 75 -8.97 2.86 -13.56
N ALA A 76 -7.65 2.77 -13.75
CA ALA A 76 -6.93 1.50 -13.73
C ALA A 76 -7.01 0.82 -12.36
N PHE A 77 -6.88 1.60 -11.29
CA PHE A 77 -6.97 1.09 -9.92
C PHE A 77 -8.35 0.49 -9.65
N ARG A 78 -9.41 1.19 -10.05
CA ARG A 78 -10.78 0.69 -9.92
C ARG A 78 -11.02 -0.57 -10.75
N LYS A 79 -10.54 -0.57 -12.00
CA LYS A 79 -10.70 -1.73 -12.89
C LYS A 79 -9.99 -2.95 -12.33
N ALA A 80 -8.82 -2.76 -11.73
CA ALA A 80 -8.06 -3.83 -11.11
C ALA A 80 -8.69 -4.35 -9.81
N GLY A 81 -9.64 -3.62 -9.25
CA GLY A 81 -10.31 -4.02 -8.01
C GLY A 81 -9.38 -4.06 -6.81
N LEU A 82 -8.46 -3.10 -6.72
CA LEU A 82 -7.43 -3.11 -5.70
C LEU A 82 -7.86 -2.42 -4.41
N LYS A 83 -7.26 -2.88 -3.31
CA LYS A 83 -7.36 -2.28 -1.99
C LYS A 83 -6.07 -1.53 -1.74
N GLY A 84 -6.13 -0.28 -1.30
CA GLY A 84 -4.91 0.48 -1.15
C GLY A 84 -4.92 1.47 0.01
N ILE A 85 -3.71 1.76 0.48
CA ILE A 85 -3.45 2.86 1.39
C ILE A 85 -2.38 3.77 0.81
N VAL A 86 -2.53 5.07 1.06
CA VAL A 86 -1.56 6.08 0.70
C VAL A 86 -0.95 6.61 2.00
N LEU A 87 0.37 6.62 2.07
CA LEU A 87 1.06 7.23 3.20
C LEU A 87 1.05 8.75 3.01
N ALA A 88 0.66 9.47 4.04
CA ALA A 88 0.63 10.94 3.98
C ALA A 88 2.01 11.51 3.64
N ASN A 89 2.04 12.67 3.01
CA ASN A 89 3.30 13.29 2.53
C ASN A 89 4.39 13.41 3.61
N ALA A 90 3.99 13.55 4.87
CA ALA A 90 4.93 13.65 5.98
C ALA A 90 5.85 12.43 6.09
N TYR A 91 5.41 11.25 5.61
CA TYR A 91 6.25 10.05 5.61
C TYR A 91 7.52 10.22 4.77
N GLN A 92 7.44 10.98 3.67
CA GLN A 92 8.59 11.18 2.77
C GLN A 92 9.76 11.89 3.45
N LYS A 93 9.48 12.68 4.47
CA LYS A 93 10.48 13.46 5.21
C LYS A 93 10.83 12.83 6.56
N THR A 94 10.36 11.62 6.81
CA THR A 94 10.51 10.95 8.08
C THR A 94 11.50 9.79 7.94
N PRO A 95 12.40 9.58 8.92
CA PRO A 95 13.31 8.43 8.88
C PRO A 95 12.56 7.10 8.81
N ILE A 96 13.16 6.13 8.14
CA ILE A 96 12.52 4.82 7.88
C ILE A 96 12.08 4.13 9.17
N ASN A 97 12.88 4.20 10.23
CA ASN A 97 12.52 3.57 11.50
C ASN A 97 11.23 4.17 12.08
N ARG A 98 11.01 5.48 11.90
CA ARG A 98 9.77 6.14 12.31
C ARG A 98 8.60 5.77 11.39
N GLN A 99 8.84 5.73 10.09
CA GLN A 99 7.84 5.29 9.13
C GLN A 99 7.35 3.88 9.48
N ALA A 100 8.29 2.97 9.72
CA ALA A 100 7.97 1.59 10.07
C ALA A 100 7.18 1.50 11.37
N SER A 101 7.60 2.26 12.39
CA SER A 101 6.92 2.23 13.69
C SER A 101 5.47 2.72 13.60
N PHE A 102 5.21 3.77 12.80
CA PHE A 102 3.84 4.27 12.60
C PHE A 102 2.97 3.25 11.85
N LEU A 103 3.50 2.63 10.81
CA LEU A 103 2.76 1.62 10.06
C LEU A 103 2.43 0.40 10.92
N ILE A 104 3.41 -0.07 11.68
CA ILE A 104 3.22 -1.20 12.58
C ILE A 104 2.20 -0.86 13.66
N TRP A 105 2.29 0.34 14.24
CA TRP A 105 1.36 0.79 15.25
C TRP A 105 -0.09 0.86 14.72
N ARG A 106 -0.26 1.36 13.48
CA ARG A 106 -1.59 1.51 12.87
C ARG A 106 -2.07 0.25 12.16
N TRP A 107 -1.24 -0.81 12.13
CA TRP A 107 -1.56 -2.00 11.35
C TRP A 107 -2.91 -2.64 11.69
N PRO A 108 -3.32 -2.78 12.97
CA PRO A 108 -4.64 -3.33 13.28
C PRO A 108 -5.79 -2.59 12.59
N GLU A 109 -5.73 -1.26 12.54
CA GLU A 109 -6.74 -0.45 11.84
C GLU A 109 -6.68 -0.68 10.33
N ILE A 110 -5.47 -0.71 9.77
CA ILE A 110 -5.26 -0.95 8.34
C ILE A 110 -5.79 -2.33 7.95
N GLN A 111 -5.47 -3.34 8.75
CA GLN A 111 -5.94 -4.70 8.49
C GLN A 111 -7.46 -4.78 8.52
N ALA A 112 -8.11 -4.07 9.44
CA ALA A 112 -9.56 -4.04 9.51
C ALA A 112 -10.19 -3.47 8.22
N LEU A 113 -9.53 -2.49 7.58
CA LEU A 113 -10.01 -1.92 6.32
C LEU A 113 -10.03 -2.95 5.19
N THR A 114 -9.15 -3.95 5.23
CA THR A 114 -9.09 -4.95 4.17
C THR A 114 -10.33 -5.84 4.09
N LYS A 115 -11.20 -5.77 5.08
CA LYS A 115 -12.49 -6.48 5.06
C LYS A 115 -13.53 -5.76 4.22
N LEU A 116 -13.30 -4.50 3.89
CA LEU A 116 -14.20 -3.75 3.03
C LEU A 116 -14.08 -4.21 1.58
N ALA A 117 -15.18 -4.09 0.84
CA ALA A 117 -15.18 -4.47 -0.57
C ALA A 117 -14.27 -3.56 -1.40
N PRO A 118 -13.43 -4.11 -2.28
CA PRO A 118 -12.64 -3.30 -3.21
C PRO A 118 -13.53 -2.74 -4.33
N PRO A 119 -13.08 -1.67 -5.02
CA PRO A 119 -11.83 -0.95 -4.78
C PRO A 119 -11.97 0.08 -3.66
N PHE A 120 -10.86 0.34 -2.97
CA PHE A 120 -10.85 1.45 -2.01
C PHE A 120 -9.43 2.00 -1.87
N LEU A 121 -9.33 3.24 -1.42
CA LEU A 121 -8.08 3.91 -1.12
C LEU A 121 -8.25 4.75 0.14
N PHE A 122 -7.35 4.58 1.10
CA PHE A 122 -7.36 5.34 2.34
C PHE A 122 -6.01 6.00 2.55
N GLU A 123 -6.03 7.22 3.09
CA GLU A 123 -4.80 7.90 3.49
C GLU A 123 -4.51 7.63 4.95
N VAL A 124 -3.29 7.18 5.24
CA VAL A 124 -2.81 6.93 6.60
C VAL A 124 -1.97 8.11 7.03
N PRO A 125 -2.44 8.89 8.01
CA PRO A 125 -1.68 10.04 8.48
C PRO A 125 -0.51 9.63 9.35
N MET A 126 0.45 10.55 9.53
CA MET A 126 1.65 10.34 10.32
C MET A 126 1.40 10.46 11.83
N ARG A 127 0.21 10.85 12.25
CA ARG A 127 -0.14 11.06 13.66
C ARG A 127 -1.05 9.95 14.16
N ASN A 128 -0.74 9.41 15.35
CA ASN A 128 -1.58 8.39 15.97
C ASN A 128 -2.98 8.90 16.33
N SER A 129 -3.12 10.20 16.58
CA SER A 129 -4.40 10.82 16.94
C SER A 129 -5.28 11.15 15.76
N SER A 130 -4.75 11.10 14.53
CA SER A 130 -5.53 11.43 13.32
C SER A 130 -6.14 10.16 12.73
N GLY A 131 -7.41 10.23 12.32
CA GLY A 131 -8.08 9.10 11.70
C GLY A 131 -7.58 8.79 10.30
N ILE A 132 -7.66 7.52 9.92
CA ILE A 132 -7.42 7.10 8.54
C ILE A 132 -8.60 7.60 7.70
N ARG A 133 -8.30 8.26 6.58
CA ARG A 133 -9.31 8.96 5.78
C ARG A 133 -9.48 8.29 4.42
N GLN A 134 -10.73 8.02 4.04
CA GLN A 134 -11.03 7.49 2.72
C GLN A 134 -10.78 8.54 1.65
N LEU A 135 -10.09 8.13 0.58
CA LEU A 135 -9.90 8.96 -0.61
C LEU A 135 -10.86 8.50 -1.71
N PRO A 136 -11.50 9.45 -2.41
CA PRO A 136 -12.40 9.07 -3.52
C PRO A 136 -11.61 8.54 -4.71
N ILE A 137 -12.12 7.48 -5.28
CA ILE A 137 -11.54 6.88 -6.49
C ILE A 137 -12.60 6.54 -7.53
#